data_2d2ed2ced6587ba720f9cf0875cb5aac
#
_entry.id   2d2ed2ced6587ba720f9cf0875cb5aac
#
_cell.length_a   1.000
_cell.length_b   1.000
_cell.length_c   1.000
_cell.angle_alpha   90.00
_cell.angle_beta   90.00
_cell.angle_gamma   90.00
#
_symmetry.space_group_name_H-M   'P 1'
#
loop_
_entity.id
_entity.type
_entity.pdbx_description
1 polymer ?
#
loop_
_entity_poly.entity_id
_entity_poly.type
_entity_poly.pdbx_seq_one_letter_code
_entity_poly.pdbx_strand_id
1 'polypeptide(L)'
;YRVLRLDDLNRYCIQVYTEISGKIEAGEIFYPLINGKYGEEIPFIPIGSQANDFSIDEIPLEGLAEINLAHYRNSAEYENSVFICGQVQPVMTELDEDWRNWLNDQGIKLGSMTPLLLPKGSKFEYIQAKEQMIAKEAMDGKMDYMEALGAKVLDKTTANKTATQVTEESATQHSVLSLCVSNLNEAAEYYLKWCAMYHGSGDKAVFSI
;
A
#
# COMPACT_ATOMS: atom_id res chain seq x y z
N TYR A 1 -0.68 -25.43 -19.52
CA TYR A 1 0.52 -24.58 -19.51
C TYR A 1 1.03 -24.39 -20.92
N ARG A 2 1.58 -23.18 -21.22
CA ARG A 2 2.29 -22.92 -22.47
C ARG A 2 3.75 -22.67 -22.16
N VAL A 3 4.63 -23.39 -22.82
CA VAL A 3 6.08 -23.20 -22.69
C VAL A 3 6.57 -22.54 -23.98
N LEU A 4 7.16 -21.36 -23.83
CA LEU A 4 7.80 -20.59 -24.87
C LEU A 4 9.30 -20.83 -24.75
N ARG A 5 9.94 -21.31 -25.78
CA ARG A 5 11.39 -21.61 -25.76
C ARG A 5 12.03 -21.46 -27.13
N LEU A 6 13.35 -21.39 -27.11
CA LEU A 6 14.13 -21.62 -28.32
C LEU A 6 14.54 -23.10 -28.36
N ASP A 7 14.51 -23.70 -29.55
CA ASP A 7 14.99 -25.06 -29.79
C ASP A 7 16.54 -25.09 -29.96
N ASP A 8 17.08 -26.27 -30.18
CA ASP A 8 18.53 -26.47 -30.34
C ASP A 8 19.10 -25.77 -31.59
N LEU A 9 18.24 -25.34 -32.52
CA LEU A 9 18.59 -24.55 -33.71
C LEU A 9 18.30 -23.06 -33.53
N ASN A 10 18.09 -22.62 -32.28
CA ASN A 10 17.74 -21.23 -31.92
C ASN A 10 16.44 -20.70 -32.57
N ARG A 11 15.46 -21.59 -32.80
CA ARG A 11 14.16 -21.22 -33.38
C ARG A 11 13.10 -21.12 -32.29
N TYR A 12 12.34 -20.05 -32.29
CA TYR A 12 11.23 -19.88 -31.39
C TYR A 12 10.13 -20.93 -31.59
N CYS A 13 9.75 -21.59 -30.52
CA CYS A 13 8.70 -22.58 -30.55
C CYS A 13 7.80 -22.48 -29.29
N ILE A 14 6.57 -22.95 -29.45
CA ILE A 14 5.55 -22.99 -28.41
C ILE A 14 5.13 -24.46 -28.24
N GLN A 15 5.10 -24.93 -26.99
CA GLN A 15 4.55 -26.22 -26.65
C GLN A 15 3.47 -26.07 -25.58
N VAL A 16 2.30 -26.66 -25.82
CA VAL A 16 1.17 -26.63 -24.89
C VAL A 16 1.18 -27.92 -24.10
N TYR A 17 1.13 -27.82 -22.79
CA TYR A 17 0.99 -28.92 -21.85
C TYR A 17 -0.42 -28.86 -21.26
N THR A 18 -1.13 -29.98 -21.32
CA THR A 18 -2.50 -30.11 -20.81
C THR A 18 -2.52 -31.11 -19.66
N GLU A 19 -3.20 -30.79 -18.60
CA GLU A 19 -3.44 -31.73 -17.51
C GLU A 19 -4.71 -32.52 -17.80
N ILE A 20 -4.56 -33.84 -17.93
CA ILE A 20 -5.67 -34.79 -18.15
C ILE A 20 -5.62 -35.82 -17.04
N SER A 21 -6.66 -35.86 -16.20
CA SER A 21 -6.77 -36.83 -15.11
C SER A 21 -5.56 -36.83 -14.15
N GLY A 22 -5.00 -35.64 -13.84
CA GLY A 22 -3.85 -35.48 -12.95
C GLY A 22 -2.49 -35.82 -13.58
N LYS A 23 -2.43 -36.07 -14.88
CA LYS A 23 -1.18 -36.24 -15.64
C LYS A 23 -0.99 -35.09 -16.61
N ILE A 24 0.25 -34.62 -16.68
CA ILE A 24 0.61 -33.57 -17.65
C ILE A 24 1.03 -34.24 -18.94
N GLU A 25 0.29 -33.98 -20.01
CA GLU A 25 0.58 -34.44 -21.36
C GLU A 25 1.13 -33.30 -22.22
N ALA A 26 2.22 -33.56 -22.93
CA ALA A 26 2.83 -32.61 -23.84
C ALA A 26 2.15 -32.69 -25.19
N GLY A 27 1.63 -31.55 -25.68
CA GLY A 27 1.14 -31.42 -27.05
C GLY A 27 2.26 -31.28 -28.08
N GLU A 28 1.86 -31.15 -29.35
CA GLU A 28 2.80 -30.91 -30.44
C GLU A 28 3.52 -29.56 -30.30
N ILE A 29 4.76 -29.53 -30.79
CA ILE A 29 5.56 -28.29 -30.80
C ILE A 29 5.13 -27.48 -32.04
N PHE A 30 4.71 -26.25 -31.80
CA PHE A 30 4.33 -25.29 -32.83
C PHE A 30 5.43 -24.26 -33.07
N TYR A 31 5.79 -24.00 -34.31
CA TYR A 31 6.78 -23.02 -34.71
C TYR A 31 6.09 -21.85 -35.44
N PRO A 32 5.88 -20.71 -34.77
CA PRO A 32 5.36 -19.52 -35.41
C PRO A 32 6.33 -19.00 -36.48
N LEU A 33 5.80 -18.68 -37.64
CA LEU A 33 6.59 -18.09 -38.73
C LEU A 33 6.33 -16.58 -38.80
N ILE A 34 7.41 -15.81 -38.86
CA ILE A 34 7.39 -14.35 -39.07
C ILE A 34 7.86 -14.10 -40.52
N ASN A 35 6.97 -13.61 -41.38
CA ASN A 35 7.27 -13.43 -42.83
C ASN A 35 7.88 -14.67 -43.48
N GLY A 36 7.39 -15.88 -43.14
CA GLY A 36 7.85 -17.14 -43.70
C GLY A 36 9.18 -17.65 -43.09
N LYS A 37 9.75 -16.99 -42.07
CA LYS A 37 10.96 -17.42 -41.36
C LYS A 37 10.66 -17.75 -39.93
N TYR A 38 11.47 -18.61 -39.32
CA TYR A 38 11.41 -18.88 -37.89
C TYR A 38 11.88 -17.68 -37.09
N GLY A 39 11.19 -17.39 -35.98
CA GLY A 39 11.65 -16.38 -35.01
C GLY A 39 12.89 -16.88 -34.28
N GLU A 40 13.83 -15.99 -33.98
CA GLU A 40 15.07 -16.26 -33.23
C GLU A 40 15.00 -15.78 -31.79
N GLU A 41 13.91 -15.14 -31.41
CA GLU A 41 13.69 -14.58 -30.06
C GLU A 41 12.33 -15.00 -29.51
N ILE A 42 12.23 -15.12 -28.21
CA ILE A 42 10.95 -15.36 -27.52
C ILE A 42 10.26 -14.02 -27.36
N PRO A 43 9.00 -13.85 -27.89
CA PRO A 43 8.26 -12.58 -27.75
C PRO A 43 7.69 -12.42 -26.35
N PHE A 44 8.56 -12.21 -25.38
CA PHE A 44 8.24 -12.05 -23.99
C PHE A 44 9.20 -11.06 -23.34
N ILE A 45 8.67 -10.07 -22.67
CA ILE A 45 9.42 -9.11 -21.87
C ILE A 45 8.77 -9.00 -20.48
N PRO A 46 9.52 -9.17 -19.39
CA PRO A 46 9.03 -8.84 -18.07
C PRO A 46 8.90 -7.33 -17.92
N ILE A 47 7.93 -6.88 -17.13
CA ILE A 47 7.77 -5.46 -16.80
C ILE A 47 7.99 -5.34 -15.31
N GLY A 48 9.04 -4.63 -14.93
CA GLY A 48 9.40 -4.36 -13.55
C GLY A 48 9.16 -2.90 -13.15
N SER A 49 9.19 -2.64 -11.85
CA SER A 49 9.09 -1.29 -11.29
C SER A 49 10.41 -0.51 -11.40
N GLN A 50 11.55 -1.22 -11.41
CA GLN A 50 12.89 -0.66 -11.51
C GLN A 50 13.55 -1.00 -12.84
N ALA A 51 13.44 -2.24 -13.31
CA ALA A 51 14.02 -2.71 -14.55
C ALA A 51 13.13 -3.78 -15.23
N ASN A 52 13.20 -3.86 -16.57
CA ASN A 52 12.49 -4.88 -17.35
C ASN A 52 13.35 -6.15 -17.46
N ASP A 53 13.65 -6.77 -16.33
CA ASP A 53 14.40 -8.02 -16.27
C ASP A 53 13.64 -9.11 -15.47
N PHE A 54 14.27 -10.26 -15.22
CA PHE A 54 13.68 -11.37 -14.47
C PHE A 54 13.96 -11.31 -12.96
N SER A 55 14.58 -10.26 -12.47
CA SER A 55 14.76 -10.04 -11.04
C SER A 55 13.45 -9.57 -10.39
N ILE A 56 13.34 -9.79 -9.11
CA ILE A 56 12.18 -9.31 -8.33
C ILE A 56 12.54 -7.92 -7.82
N ASP A 57 11.82 -6.93 -8.32
CA ASP A 57 11.94 -5.55 -7.86
C ASP A 57 11.32 -5.34 -6.49
N GLU A 58 11.81 -4.36 -5.75
CA GLU A 58 11.14 -3.87 -4.55
C GLU A 58 9.78 -3.25 -4.89
N ILE A 59 8.81 -3.45 -4.01
CA ILE A 59 7.46 -2.90 -4.19
C ILE A 59 7.50 -1.39 -3.88
N PRO A 60 7.23 -0.51 -4.86
CA PRO A 60 7.44 0.93 -4.70
C PRO A 60 6.64 1.60 -3.57
N LEU A 61 5.50 1.04 -3.20
CA LEU A 61 4.59 1.58 -2.19
C LEU A 61 4.59 0.79 -0.88
N GLU A 62 5.49 -0.17 -0.69
CA GLU A 62 5.53 -1.02 0.51
C GLU A 62 5.70 -0.19 1.79
N GLY A 63 6.67 0.71 1.82
CA GLY A 63 6.90 1.56 2.99
C GLY A 63 5.71 2.48 3.29
N LEU A 64 5.01 2.99 2.27
CA LEU A 64 3.80 3.78 2.46
C LEU A 64 2.65 2.93 3.01
N ALA A 65 2.49 1.70 2.53
CA ALA A 65 1.47 0.78 3.01
C ALA A 65 1.71 0.37 4.48
N GLU A 66 2.95 0.11 4.87
CA GLU A 66 3.31 -0.21 6.25
C GLU A 66 3.00 0.92 7.22
N ILE A 67 3.35 2.16 6.86
CA ILE A 67 3.06 3.32 7.69
C ILE A 67 1.57 3.60 7.76
N ASN A 68 0.84 3.44 6.67
CA ASN A 68 -0.61 3.59 6.66
C ASN A 68 -1.28 2.55 7.58
N LEU A 69 -0.80 1.31 7.60
CA LEU A 69 -1.29 0.29 8.52
C LEU A 69 -0.98 0.64 9.98
N ALA A 70 0.21 1.20 10.24
CA ALA A 70 0.57 1.66 11.58
C ALA A 70 -0.24 2.88 12.02
N HIS A 71 -0.56 3.80 11.11
CA HIS A 71 -1.46 4.92 11.35
C HIS A 71 -2.88 4.44 11.68
N TYR A 72 -3.41 3.48 10.94
CA TYR A 72 -4.72 2.87 11.20
C TYR A 72 -4.81 2.25 12.61
N ARG A 73 -3.76 1.55 13.06
CA ARG A 73 -3.70 0.98 14.42
C ARG A 73 -3.76 2.07 15.48
N ASN A 74 -2.98 3.15 15.31
CA ASN A 74 -3.00 4.27 16.25
C ASN A 74 -4.34 5.00 16.25
N SER A 75 -5.03 5.08 15.11
CA SER A 75 -6.38 5.64 15.03
C SER A 75 -7.37 4.87 15.90
N ALA A 76 -7.32 3.54 15.87
CA ALA A 76 -8.17 2.71 16.71
C ALA A 76 -7.88 2.91 18.22
N GLU A 77 -6.60 3.03 18.59
CA GLU A 77 -6.19 3.32 19.97
C GLU A 77 -6.63 4.71 20.42
N TYR A 78 -6.52 5.70 19.53
CA TYR A 78 -6.97 7.06 19.81
C TYR A 78 -8.48 7.11 20.05
N GLU A 79 -9.29 6.52 19.18
CA GLU A 79 -10.75 6.46 19.35
C GLU A 79 -11.16 5.75 20.65
N ASN A 80 -10.50 4.66 21.00
CA ASN A 80 -10.72 3.99 22.28
C ASN A 80 -10.33 4.88 23.48
N SER A 81 -9.22 5.61 23.38
CA SER A 81 -8.79 6.56 24.40
C SER A 81 -9.80 7.71 24.57
N VAL A 82 -10.30 8.27 23.46
CA VAL A 82 -11.32 9.33 23.47
C VAL A 82 -12.61 8.82 24.14
N PHE A 83 -13.01 7.59 23.83
CA PHE A 83 -14.18 6.98 24.45
C PHE A 83 -14.00 6.83 25.97
N ILE A 84 -12.87 6.29 26.43
CA ILE A 84 -12.59 6.10 27.86
C ILE A 84 -12.44 7.45 28.58
N CYS A 85 -11.65 8.37 28.02
CA CYS A 85 -11.41 9.67 28.62
C CYS A 85 -12.65 10.57 28.57
N GLY A 86 -13.53 10.38 27.62
CA GLY A 86 -14.82 11.10 27.52
C GLY A 86 -15.82 10.69 28.60
N GLN A 87 -15.64 9.54 29.23
CA GLN A 87 -16.54 9.07 30.28
C GLN A 87 -16.18 9.66 31.63
N VAL A 88 -17.07 10.45 32.17
CA VAL A 88 -16.97 10.99 33.51
C VAL A 88 -17.55 9.99 34.51
N GLN A 89 -16.75 9.52 35.44
CA GLN A 89 -17.17 8.58 36.45
C GLN A 89 -17.52 9.30 37.76
N PRO A 90 -18.77 9.22 38.24
CA PRO A 90 -19.13 9.72 39.54
C PRO A 90 -18.53 8.81 40.64
N VAL A 91 -17.89 9.42 41.60
CA VAL A 91 -17.29 8.72 42.75
C VAL A 91 -17.80 9.35 44.02
N MET A 92 -18.26 8.51 44.96
CA MET A 92 -18.66 8.91 46.31
C MET A 92 -17.70 8.28 47.29
N THR A 93 -17.18 9.09 48.19
CA THR A 93 -16.25 8.65 49.25
C THR A 93 -16.80 8.99 50.61
N GLU A 94 -16.24 8.33 51.65
CA GLU A 94 -16.59 8.55 53.05
C GLU A 94 -18.10 8.26 53.34
N LEU A 95 -18.69 7.29 52.64
CA LEU A 95 -20.03 6.78 52.91
C LEU A 95 -19.97 5.77 54.06
N ASP A 96 -20.89 5.89 55.02
CA ASP A 96 -21.13 4.85 56.02
C ASP A 96 -21.76 3.61 55.41
N GLU A 97 -21.83 2.52 56.18
CA GLU A 97 -22.29 1.23 55.68
C GLU A 97 -23.78 1.24 55.38
N ASP A 98 -24.57 1.95 56.14
CA ASP A 98 -26.01 2.06 55.98
C ASP A 98 -26.37 2.80 54.69
N TRP A 99 -25.65 3.90 54.41
CA TRP A 99 -25.84 4.64 53.14
C TRP A 99 -25.35 3.86 51.92
N ARG A 100 -24.29 3.09 52.08
CA ARG A 100 -23.80 2.22 50.97
C ARG A 100 -24.87 1.17 50.62
N ASN A 101 -25.42 0.52 51.65
CA ASN A 101 -26.46 -0.47 51.43
C ASN A 101 -27.73 0.15 50.81
N TRP A 102 -28.15 1.30 51.35
CA TRP A 102 -29.29 2.03 50.79
C TRP A 102 -29.09 2.44 49.33
N LEU A 103 -27.90 2.92 48.94
CA LEU A 103 -27.58 3.26 47.53
C LEU A 103 -27.58 2.04 46.64
N ASN A 104 -27.09 0.91 47.12
CA ASN A 104 -27.11 -0.34 46.35
C ASN A 104 -28.55 -0.80 46.10
N ASP A 105 -29.46 -0.64 47.06
CA ASP A 105 -30.86 -1.05 46.96
C ASP A 105 -31.70 -0.12 46.08
N GLN A 106 -31.50 1.19 46.22
CA GLN A 106 -32.29 2.19 45.50
C GLN A 106 -31.72 2.62 44.15
N GLY A 107 -30.43 2.38 43.95
CA GLY A 107 -29.67 2.89 42.79
C GLY A 107 -29.42 4.40 42.91
N ILE A 108 -28.42 4.85 42.15
CA ILE A 108 -28.06 6.27 42.11
C ILE A 108 -28.75 6.91 40.90
N LYS A 109 -29.56 7.93 41.14
CA LYS A 109 -30.18 8.75 40.12
C LYS A 109 -29.44 10.07 40.03
N LEU A 110 -28.65 10.23 38.96
CA LEU A 110 -27.94 11.47 38.66
C LEU A 110 -28.71 12.26 37.59
N GLY A 111 -28.99 13.52 37.88
CA GLY A 111 -29.64 14.40 36.92
C GLY A 111 -29.66 15.85 37.42
N SER A 112 -29.71 16.80 36.52
CA SER A 112 -29.68 18.23 36.82
C SER A 112 -30.81 18.71 37.69
N MET A 113 -31.91 17.99 37.74
CA MET A 113 -33.14 18.32 38.51
C MET A 113 -33.34 17.39 39.73
N THR A 114 -32.43 16.48 39.97
CA THR A 114 -32.54 15.52 41.09
C THR A 114 -31.51 15.86 42.15
N PRO A 115 -31.95 16.30 43.36
CA PRO A 115 -30.99 16.58 44.43
C PRO A 115 -30.33 15.28 44.91
N LEU A 116 -29.03 15.27 45.00
CA LEU A 116 -28.26 14.18 45.58
C LEU A 116 -28.05 14.47 47.06
N LEU A 117 -28.69 13.68 47.92
CA LEU A 117 -28.53 13.78 49.35
C LEU A 117 -27.40 12.84 49.79
N LEU A 118 -26.49 13.35 50.59
CA LEU A 118 -25.34 12.58 51.09
C LEU A 118 -25.25 12.74 52.62
N PRO A 119 -24.72 11.74 53.36
CA PRO A 119 -24.47 11.85 54.77
C PRO A 119 -23.41 12.92 55.07
N LYS A 120 -23.42 13.40 56.32
CA LYS A 120 -22.45 14.41 56.77
C LYS A 120 -21.04 13.87 56.66
N GLY A 121 -20.18 14.59 55.95
CA GLY A 121 -18.76 14.23 55.76
C GLY A 121 -18.45 13.55 54.45
N SER A 122 -19.45 12.99 53.76
CA SER A 122 -19.24 12.36 52.45
C SER A 122 -18.90 13.38 51.36
N LYS A 123 -18.19 12.92 50.35
CA LYS A 123 -17.81 13.71 49.17
C LYS A 123 -18.32 13.04 47.90
N PHE A 124 -18.75 13.89 47.00
CA PHE A 124 -19.13 13.49 45.66
C PHE A 124 -18.20 14.21 44.66
N GLU A 125 -17.54 13.45 43.84
CA GLU A 125 -16.61 13.98 42.85
C GLU A 125 -16.83 13.29 41.52
N TYR A 126 -16.53 13.99 40.43
CA TYR A 126 -16.42 13.39 39.09
C TYR A 126 -14.95 13.15 38.81
N ILE A 127 -14.61 11.90 38.52
CA ILE A 127 -13.26 11.54 38.09
C ILE A 127 -13.31 11.31 36.58
N GLN A 128 -12.41 11.94 35.89
CA GLN A 128 -12.20 11.78 34.47
C GLN A 128 -10.74 11.45 34.18
N ALA A 129 -10.48 10.48 33.31
CA ALA A 129 -9.14 10.21 32.89
C ALA A 129 -8.57 11.41 32.11
N LYS A 130 -7.28 11.68 32.29
CA LYS A 130 -6.61 12.71 31.49
C LYS A 130 -6.48 12.24 30.04
N GLU A 131 -6.74 13.15 29.12
CA GLU A 131 -6.48 12.90 27.71
C GLU A 131 -5.00 12.57 27.50
N GLN A 132 -4.76 11.49 26.78
CA GLN A 132 -3.43 11.12 26.33
C GLN A 132 -3.27 11.51 24.86
N MET A 133 -2.51 12.57 24.62
CA MET A 133 -2.27 13.08 23.25
C MET A 133 -1.25 12.24 22.47
N ILE A 134 -0.58 11.28 23.12
CA ILE A 134 0.50 10.47 22.52
C ILE A 134 0.05 9.76 21.24
N ALA A 135 -1.14 9.17 21.24
CA ALA A 135 -1.66 8.49 20.06
C ALA A 135 -1.92 9.47 18.91
N LYS A 136 -2.43 10.66 19.22
CA LYS A 136 -2.66 11.72 18.22
C LYS A 136 -1.34 12.23 17.64
N GLU A 137 -0.36 12.54 18.48
CA GLU A 137 0.97 12.98 18.02
C GLU A 137 1.63 11.91 17.12
N ALA A 138 1.49 10.63 17.48
CA ALA A 138 1.99 9.53 16.67
C ALA A 138 1.24 9.40 15.33
N MET A 139 -0.05 9.70 15.27
CA MET A 139 -0.83 9.74 14.03
C MET A 139 -0.39 10.90 13.14
N ASP A 140 -0.28 12.10 13.70
CA ASP A 140 0.14 13.31 12.99
C ASP A 140 1.54 13.11 12.38
N GLY A 141 2.50 12.59 13.16
CA GLY A 141 3.85 12.30 12.68
C GLY A 141 3.88 11.22 11.57
N LYS A 142 2.99 10.21 11.63
CA LYS A 142 2.88 9.24 10.54
C LYS A 142 2.25 9.85 9.29
N MET A 143 1.30 10.76 9.44
CA MET A 143 0.70 11.47 8.32
C MET A 143 1.73 12.31 7.57
N ASP A 144 2.55 13.10 8.29
CA ASP A 144 3.66 13.86 7.72
C ASP A 144 4.65 12.93 6.98
N TYR A 145 4.92 11.76 7.55
CA TYR A 145 5.84 10.80 6.92
C TYR A 145 5.23 10.14 5.68
N MET A 146 3.92 9.84 5.68
CA MET A 146 3.22 9.35 4.48
C MET A 146 3.20 10.40 3.37
N GLU A 147 3.00 11.69 3.70
CA GLU A 147 3.08 12.78 2.74
C GLU A 147 4.48 12.88 2.12
N ALA A 148 5.53 12.80 2.95
CA ALA A 148 6.91 12.83 2.46
C ALA A 148 7.24 11.63 1.56
N LEU A 149 6.75 10.44 1.88
CA LEU A 149 6.92 9.24 1.02
C LEU A 149 6.09 9.35 -0.26
N GLY A 150 4.86 9.83 -0.17
CA GLY A 150 3.99 10.06 -1.32
C GLY A 150 4.60 11.11 -2.28
N ALA A 151 5.15 12.19 -1.74
CA ALA A 151 5.87 13.19 -2.53
C ALA A 151 7.06 12.57 -3.28
N LYS A 152 7.85 11.72 -2.64
CA LYS A 152 8.98 11.02 -3.30
C LYS A 152 8.55 10.13 -4.47
N VAL A 153 7.35 9.57 -4.41
CA VAL A 153 6.78 8.76 -5.50
C VAL A 153 6.37 9.63 -6.69
N LEU A 154 5.89 10.85 -6.43
CA LEU A 154 5.33 11.74 -7.44
C LEU A 154 6.28 12.85 -7.88
N ASP A 155 7.28 13.18 -7.06
CA ASP A 155 8.08 14.41 -7.24
C ASP A 155 9.09 14.31 -8.37
N LYS A 156 8.80 15.06 -9.43
CA LYS A 156 9.83 15.65 -10.28
C LYS A 156 10.29 16.88 -9.51
N THR A 157 11.43 16.79 -8.81
CA THR A 157 12.02 17.85 -7.98
C THR A 157 11.85 19.26 -8.58
N THR A 158 10.84 19.96 -8.16
CA THR A 158 10.67 21.40 -8.36
C THR A 158 11.14 22.16 -7.12
N ALA A 159 12.36 21.92 -6.69
CA ALA A 159 13.04 22.84 -5.80
C ALA A 159 13.92 23.74 -6.66
N ASN A 160 13.90 25.07 -6.40
CA ASN A 160 14.76 26.07 -7.01
C ASN A 160 16.24 25.70 -6.84
N LYS A 161 16.77 24.89 -7.73
CA LYS A 161 18.18 24.51 -7.78
C LYS A 161 18.84 25.19 -8.97
N THR A 162 20.08 25.64 -8.82
CA THR A 162 20.88 26.24 -9.90
C THR A 162 21.11 25.21 -11.02
N ALA A 163 21.12 25.68 -12.27
CA ALA A 163 21.19 24.84 -13.47
C ALA A 163 22.33 23.78 -13.47
N THR A 164 23.42 24.02 -12.75
CA THR A 164 24.57 23.10 -12.66
C THR A 164 24.30 21.92 -11.70
N GLN A 165 23.56 22.15 -10.61
CA GLN A 165 23.16 21.08 -9.67
C GLN A 165 22.07 20.16 -10.25
N VAL A 166 21.22 20.70 -11.12
CA VAL A 166 20.17 19.94 -11.82
C VAL A 166 20.77 18.90 -12.77
N THR A 167 21.92 19.16 -13.38
CA THR A 167 22.51 18.29 -14.39
C THR A 167 23.21 17.07 -13.78
N GLU A 168 23.80 17.19 -12.59
CA GLU A 168 24.47 16.08 -11.90
C GLU A 168 23.50 15.21 -11.08
N GLU A 169 22.45 15.79 -10.52
CA GLU A 169 21.43 15.04 -9.74
C GLU A 169 20.31 14.44 -10.61
N SER A 170 20.03 15.01 -11.80
CA SER A 170 19.00 14.45 -12.71
C SER A 170 19.38 13.08 -13.28
N ALA A 171 20.65 12.68 -13.22
CA ALA A 171 21.06 11.33 -13.61
C ALA A 171 20.68 10.25 -12.57
N THR A 172 20.30 10.64 -11.35
CA THR A 172 20.11 9.68 -10.24
C THR A 172 18.74 9.70 -9.57
N GLN A 173 17.85 10.64 -9.94
CA GLN A 173 16.51 10.77 -9.29
C GLN A 173 15.37 10.76 -10.31
N HIS A 174 15.21 9.66 -11.00
CA HIS A 174 13.88 9.36 -11.54
C HIS A 174 12.94 9.06 -10.37
N SER A 175 11.79 9.74 -10.32
CA SER A 175 10.74 9.30 -9.39
C SER A 175 10.40 7.84 -9.70
N VAL A 176 10.06 7.05 -8.69
CA VAL A 176 9.69 5.64 -8.88
C VAL A 176 8.60 5.48 -9.93
N LEU A 177 7.64 6.42 -9.95
CA LEU A 177 6.59 6.46 -10.97
C LEU A 177 7.15 6.70 -12.38
N SER A 178 8.12 7.60 -12.53
CA SER A 178 8.77 7.88 -13.82
C SER A 178 9.52 6.66 -14.35
N LEU A 179 10.18 5.88 -13.48
CA LEU A 179 10.81 4.62 -13.84
C LEU A 179 9.78 3.58 -14.31
N CYS A 180 8.70 3.38 -13.57
CA CYS A 180 7.63 2.47 -13.96
C CYS A 180 7.03 2.84 -15.33
N VAL A 181 6.81 4.14 -15.58
CA VAL A 181 6.31 4.64 -16.87
C VAL A 181 7.33 4.38 -17.98
N SER A 182 8.61 4.63 -17.74
CA SER A 182 9.68 4.36 -18.71
C SER A 182 9.76 2.87 -19.06
N ASN A 183 9.71 1.99 -18.06
CA ASN A 183 9.74 0.55 -18.25
C ASN A 183 8.50 0.05 -19.02
N LEU A 184 7.33 0.63 -18.74
CA LEU A 184 6.10 0.33 -19.47
C LEU A 184 6.17 0.77 -20.93
N ASN A 185 6.75 1.96 -21.19
CA ASN A 185 6.95 2.45 -22.55
C ASN A 185 7.90 1.55 -23.33
N GLU A 186 9.03 1.16 -22.74
CA GLU A 186 9.97 0.23 -23.36
C GLU A 186 9.31 -1.11 -23.70
N ALA A 187 8.56 -1.69 -22.76
CA ALA A 187 7.84 -2.93 -22.98
C ALA A 187 6.77 -2.79 -24.09
N ALA A 188 6.06 -1.66 -24.14
CA ALA A 188 5.07 -1.37 -25.16
C ALA A 188 5.71 -1.21 -26.55
N GLU A 189 6.85 -0.53 -26.65
CA GLU A 189 7.61 -0.42 -27.90
C GLU A 189 8.09 -1.79 -28.40
N TYR A 190 8.63 -2.60 -27.50
CA TYR A 190 9.06 -3.97 -27.81
C TYR A 190 7.90 -4.80 -28.33
N TYR A 191 6.74 -4.77 -27.65
CA TYR A 191 5.55 -5.48 -28.07
C TYR A 191 5.03 -5.01 -29.42
N LEU A 192 4.99 -3.71 -29.68
CA LEU A 192 4.55 -3.14 -30.96
C LEU A 192 5.48 -3.49 -32.13
N LYS A 193 6.79 -3.52 -31.89
CA LYS A 193 7.76 -4.01 -32.86
C LYS A 193 7.48 -5.46 -33.26
N TRP A 194 7.22 -6.32 -32.27
CA TRP A 194 6.82 -7.69 -32.52
C TRP A 194 5.53 -7.81 -33.35
N CYS A 195 4.51 -7.04 -32.96
CA CYS A 195 3.25 -7.00 -33.72
C CYS A 195 3.47 -6.54 -35.17
N ALA A 196 4.29 -5.51 -35.38
CA ALA A 196 4.61 -5.00 -36.71
C ALA A 196 5.36 -6.03 -37.58
N MET A 197 6.30 -6.78 -37.00
CA MET A 197 7.00 -7.87 -37.66
C MET A 197 6.05 -8.99 -38.08
N TYR A 198 5.14 -9.42 -37.19
CA TYR A 198 4.14 -10.45 -37.50
C TYR A 198 3.16 -9.99 -38.58
N HIS A 199 2.82 -8.71 -38.65
CA HIS A 199 1.90 -8.15 -39.64
C HIS A 199 2.59 -7.79 -40.96
N GLY A 200 3.90 -7.91 -41.04
CA GLY A 200 4.66 -7.56 -42.25
C GLY A 200 4.78 -6.04 -42.50
N SER A 201 4.49 -5.22 -41.53
CA SER A 201 4.48 -3.74 -41.64
C SER A 201 5.87 -3.09 -41.46
N GLY A 202 6.88 -3.88 -41.15
CA GLY A 202 8.23 -3.38 -40.86
C GLY A 202 8.33 -2.68 -39.47
N ASP A 203 9.53 -2.16 -39.16
CA ASP A 203 9.92 -1.68 -37.86
C ASP A 203 9.51 -0.20 -37.61
N LYS A 204 8.26 0.16 -37.84
CA LYS A 204 7.77 1.56 -37.78
C LYS A 204 6.81 1.85 -36.63
N ALA A 205 6.64 0.95 -35.67
CA ALA A 205 5.78 1.22 -34.52
C ALA A 205 6.53 2.04 -33.47
N VAL A 206 6.06 3.25 -33.20
CA VAL A 206 6.53 4.11 -32.09
C VAL A 206 5.39 4.31 -31.11
N PHE A 207 5.66 4.12 -29.86
CA PHE A 207 4.71 4.33 -28.77
C PHE A 207 5.34 5.25 -27.72
N SER A 208 4.59 6.23 -27.24
CA SER A 208 4.96 7.02 -26.05
C SER A 208 3.71 7.37 -25.25
N ILE A 209 3.79 7.24 -23.95
CA ILE A 209 2.79 7.71 -22.99
C ILE A 209 3.18 9.09 -22.48
#